data_6cdddf4f4fcd9ba68b37a9c15fd9468c
#
_entry.id   6cdddf4f4fcd9ba68b37a9c15fd9468c
#
_cell.length_a   1.000
_cell.length_b   1.000
_cell.length_c   1.000
_cell.angle_alpha   90.00
_cell.angle_beta   90.00
_cell.angle_gamma   90.00
#
_symmetry.space_group_name_H-M   'P 1'
#
loop_
_entity.id
_entity.type
_entity.pdbx_description
1 polymer ?
#
loop_
_entity_poly.entity_id
_entity_poly.type
_entity_poly.pdbx_seq_one_letter_code
_entity_poly.pdbx_strand_id
1 'polypeptide(L)'
;MANRTTEASPVTGPPPQVAMDGRAGGYIEFDGITKRYQTRRADTLALSSIDLTVSRNEFVTIVGRSGCGKTTLLRIVAGLIQPTAGEVRVDGRPLWRGARRDDAALAKLGLVFQDANLFPWYSVEENIALPLRLRGEERSSRRRRARELCELVGLQGFERSYPRELSGGMRQRVAIARSLSYNPEILLMDEPFGALDAMTRDKMNLELQSLVATTGATVLFVTHSITEAVFLADRVVLLSARPGRMRSVTTVEFQRPRNIDVQTLPQFQETVRELRHQLDEEEEEQS
;
A
#
# COMPACT_ATOMS: atom_id res chain seq x y z
N MET A 1 4.98 46.48 -28.58
CA MET A 1 4.20 45.26 -28.34
C MET A 1 4.78 44.60 -27.08
N ALA A 2 4.13 44.79 -25.95
CA ALA A 2 4.64 44.38 -24.64
C ALA A 2 4.10 42.99 -24.29
N ASN A 3 5.02 42.07 -24.05
CA ASN A 3 4.74 40.70 -23.59
C ASN A 3 4.46 40.75 -22.09
N ARG A 4 3.22 40.46 -21.67
CA ARG A 4 2.85 40.29 -20.25
C ARG A 4 3.04 38.84 -19.87
N THR A 5 4.10 38.58 -19.15
CA THR A 5 4.31 37.31 -18.42
C THR A 5 3.42 37.33 -17.19
N THR A 6 2.45 36.43 -17.13
CA THR A 6 1.58 36.26 -15.95
C THR A 6 2.30 35.35 -14.96
N GLU A 7 2.87 35.93 -13.91
CA GLU A 7 3.38 35.19 -12.74
C GLU A 7 2.20 34.64 -11.94
N ALA A 8 2.12 33.34 -11.80
CA ALA A 8 1.20 32.67 -10.90
C ALA A 8 1.77 32.74 -9.47
N SER A 9 1.09 33.44 -8.58
CA SER A 9 1.43 33.51 -7.15
C SER A 9 1.24 32.15 -6.47
N PRO A 10 2.15 31.74 -5.58
CA PRO A 10 1.98 30.52 -4.80
C PRO A 10 0.88 30.70 -3.75
N VAL A 11 -0.08 29.81 -3.74
CA VAL A 11 -1.11 29.73 -2.69
C VAL A 11 -0.46 29.16 -1.43
N THR A 12 -0.09 30.02 -0.50
CA THR A 12 0.37 29.69 0.84
C THR A 12 -0.85 29.60 1.78
N GLY A 13 -1.43 28.42 1.88
CA GLY A 13 -2.33 28.06 2.99
C GLY A 13 -1.62 27.11 3.95
N PRO A 14 -1.81 27.21 5.28
CA PRO A 14 -1.26 26.25 6.21
C PRO A 14 -1.86 24.84 5.94
N PRO A 15 -1.09 23.76 6.16
CA PRO A 15 -1.61 22.41 5.98
C PRO A 15 -2.77 22.17 6.98
N PRO A 16 -3.77 21.35 6.61
CA PRO A 16 -4.83 21.00 7.54
C PRO A 16 -4.20 20.29 8.75
N GLN A 17 -4.33 20.93 9.90
CA GLN A 17 -4.00 20.32 11.19
C GLN A 17 -4.91 19.11 11.35
N VAL A 18 -4.34 17.90 11.24
CA VAL A 18 -5.01 16.66 11.62
C VAL A 18 -5.14 16.71 13.15
N ALA A 19 -6.30 17.15 13.61
CA ALA A 19 -6.66 17.11 15.00
C ALA A 19 -6.58 15.65 15.46
N MET A 20 -5.78 15.38 16.48
CA MET A 20 -5.89 14.20 17.32
C MET A 20 -7.14 14.34 18.18
N ASP A 21 -8.32 14.30 17.58
CA ASP A 21 -9.57 14.32 18.31
C ASP A 21 -10.18 12.91 18.27
N GLY A 22 -10.38 12.38 19.47
CA GLY A 22 -10.92 11.05 19.67
C GLY A 22 -12.33 10.93 19.08
N ARG A 23 -12.54 9.83 18.32
CA ARG A 23 -13.82 9.31 17.84
C ARG A 23 -14.46 9.95 16.60
N ALA A 24 -13.70 10.30 15.60
CA ALA A 24 -14.18 10.15 14.23
C ALA A 24 -13.62 8.82 13.72
N GLY A 25 -14.47 7.84 13.40
CA GLY A 25 -14.07 6.50 12.99
C GLY A 25 -13.09 6.57 11.81
N GLY A 26 -11.99 5.82 11.88
CA GLY A 26 -11.03 5.70 10.79
C GLY A 26 -11.63 4.99 9.59
N TYR A 27 -10.97 5.10 8.45
CA TYR A 27 -11.40 4.37 7.26
C TYR A 27 -10.98 2.89 7.31
N ILE A 28 -9.80 2.63 7.86
CA ILE A 28 -9.38 1.30 8.31
C ILE A 28 -9.00 1.42 9.78
N GLU A 29 -9.57 0.56 10.62
CA GLU A 29 -9.28 0.53 12.04
C GLU A 29 -8.81 -0.86 12.44
N PHE A 30 -7.70 -0.89 13.16
CA PHE A 30 -7.17 -2.06 13.83
C PHE A 30 -7.33 -1.85 15.34
N ASP A 31 -8.05 -2.71 16.00
CA ASP A 31 -8.33 -2.66 17.42
C ASP A 31 -7.78 -3.92 18.08
N GLY A 32 -6.64 -3.82 18.76
CA GLY A 32 -5.98 -4.87 19.51
C GLY A 32 -5.62 -6.12 18.68
N ILE A 33 -5.25 -5.95 17.39
CA ILE A 33 -5.03 -7.09 16.49
C ILE A 33 -3.89 -7.96 16.98
N THR A 34 -4.23 -9.21 17.28
CA THR A 34 -3.29 -10.25 17.67
C THR A 34 -3.39 -11.43 16.72
N LYS A 35 -2.25 -11.98 16.32
CA LYS A 35 -2.19 -13.19 15.49
C LYS A 35 -1.20 -14.20 16.05
N ARG A 36 -1.72 -15.36 16.38
CA ARG A 36 -0.96 -16.54 16.81
C ARG A 36 -1.13 -17.65 15.78
N TYR A 37 -0.03 -18.24 15.36
CA TYR A 37 -0.02 -19.44 14.53
C TYR A 37 0.30 -20.64 15.37
N GLN A 38 -0.63 -21.57 15.45
CA GLN A 38 -0.45 -22.83 16.16
C GLN A 38 -0.28 -23.97 15.17
N THR A 39 0.82 -24.67 15.27
CA THR A 39 1.09 -25.89 14.53
C THR A 39 1.40 -27.00 15.52
N ARG A 40 1.43 -28.25 15.06
CA ARG A 40 1.81 -29.40 15.94
C ARG A 40 3.23 -29.28 16.52
N ARG A 41 4.10 -28.45 15.91
CA ARG A 41 5.53 -28.32 16.27
C ARG A 41 5.92 -26.95 16.83
N ALA A 42 5.08 -25.95 16.67
CA ALA A 42 5.41 -24.58 17.07
C ALA A 42 4.15 -23.77 17.39
N ASP A 43 4.27 -22.91 18.39
CA ASP A 43 3.31 -21.86 18.72
C ASP A 43 4.03 -20.52 18.55
N THR A 44 3.62 -19.75 17.54
CA THR A 44 4.30 -18.50 17.16
C THR A 44 3.33 -17.35 17.26
N LEU A 45 3.61 -16.40 18.15
CA LEU A 45 2.92 -15.12 18.22
C LEU A 45 3.51 -14.21 17.15
N ALA A 46 2.78 -14.00 16.05
CA ALA A 46 3.24 -13.20 14.93
C ALA A 46 2.97 -11.71 15.12
N LEU A 47 1.78 -11.37 15.67
CA LEU A 47 1.38 -10.00 16.00
C LEU A 47 0.83 -9.94 17.40
N SER A 48 1.12 -8.86 18.14
CA SER A 48 0.69 -8.66 19.52
C SER A 48 0.13 -7.25 19.69
N SER A 49 -1.19 -7.15 19.79
CA SER A 49 -1.96 -5.92 20.03
C SER A 49 -1.57 -4.77 19.11
N ILE A 50 -1.94 -4.86 17.84
CA ILE A 50 -1.77 -3.75 16.88
C ILE A 50 -3.01 -2.86 16.93
N ASP A 51 -2.80 -1.59 17.26
CA ASP A 51 -3.82 -0.55 17.31
C ASP A 51 -3.44 0.54 16.31
N LEU A 52 -4.14 0.64 15.18
CA LEU A 52 -3.83 1.59 14.10
C LEU A 52 -5.13 2.07 13.46
N THR A 53 -5.20 3.37 13.24
CA THR A 53 -6.27 4.00 12.45
C THR A 53 -5.68 4.61 11.20
N VAL A 54 -6.30 4.35 10.04
CA VAL A 54 -5.93 4.91 8.74
C VAL A 54 -7.11 5.73 8.23
N SER A 55 -6.85 6.98 7.84
CA SER A 55 -7.86 7.90 7.32
C SER A 55 -8.14 7.66 5.84
N ARG A 56 -9.25 8.20 5.32
CA ARG A 56 -9.50 8.20 3.86
C ARG A 56 -8.42 9.00 3.13
N ASN A 57 -8.04 8.52 1.96
CA ASN A 57 -7.01 9.11 1.09
C ASN A 57 -5.62 9.21 1.72
N GLU A 58 -5.41 8.59 2.86
CA GLU A 58 -4.11 8.52 3.53
C GLU A 58 -3.24 7.43 2.92
N PHE A 59 -1.96 7.69 2.81
CA PHE A 59 -0.94 6.72 2.43
C PHE A 59 -0.15 6.34 3.68
N VAL A 60 -0.39 5.16 4.22
CA VAL A 60 0.33 4.63 5.38
C VAL A 60 1.29 3.54 4.93
N THR A 61 2.56 3.66 5.31
CA THR A 61 3.53 2.58 5.12
C THR A 61 3.82 1.87 6.43
N ILE A 62 3.97 0.55 6.34
CA ILE A 62 4.38 -0.30 7.44
C ILE A 62 5.79 -0.80 7.14
N VAL A 63 6.72 -0.44 8.00
CA VAL A 63 8.13 -0.82 7.90
C VAL A 63 8.51 -1.70 9.09
N GLY A 64 9.48 -2.57 8.90
CA GLY A 64 10.02 -3.43 9.94
C GLY A 64 10.85 -4.55 9.34
N ARG A 65 11.56 -5.28 10.18
CA ARG A 65 12.45 -6.37 9.76
C ARG A 65 11.70 -7.53 9.11
N SER A 66 12.43 -8.36 8.41
CA SER A 66 11.87 -9.59 7.83
C SER A 66 11.31 -10.49 8.95
N GLY A 67 10.07 -10.95 8.77
CA GLY A 67 9.38 -11.82 9.74
C GLY A 67 8.75 -11.10 10.93
N CYS A 68 8.70 -9.75 11.00
CA CYS A 68 8.01 -9.00 12.05
C CYS A 68 6.47 -8.99 11.93
N GLY A 69 5.89 -9.61 10.91
CA GLY A 69 4.44 -9.73 10.81
C GLY A 69 3.75 -8.74 9.84
N LYS A 70 4.48 -7.91 9.08
CA LYS A 70 3.91 -6.95 8.10
C LYS A 70 2.92 -7.60 7.14
N THR A 71 3.38 -8.62 6.42
CA THR A 71 2.54 -9.42 5.51
C THR A 71 1.36 -10.07 6.23
N THR A 72 1.55 -10.51 7.48
CA THR A 72 0.46 -11.07 8.30
C THR A 72 -0.61 -10.01 8.56
N LEU A 73 -0.22 -8.80 8.95
CA LEU A 73 -1.14 -7.69 9.18
C LEU A 73 -1.89 -7.33 7.90
N LEU A 74 -1.18 -7.22 6.77
CA LEU A 74 -1.79 -6.94 5.48
C LEU A 74 -2.81 -8.03 5.07
N ARG A 75 -2.47 -9.31 5.28
CA ARG A 75 -3.37 -10.43 4.97
C ARG A 75 -4.62 -10.46 5.85
N ILE A 76 -4.53 -9.98 7.09
CA ILE A 76 -5.69 -9.83 7.97
C ILE A 76 -6.66 -8.79 7.39
N VAL A 77 -6.18 -7.59 6.99
CA VAL A 77 -7.01 -6.55 6.36
C VAL A 77 -7.55 -7.01 5.01
N ALA A 78 -6.76 -7.76 4.25
CA ALA A 78 -7.22 -8.34 2.99
C ALA A 78 -8.31 -9.42 3.17
N GLY A 79 -8.66 -9.76 4.43
CA GLY A 79 -9.61 -10.82 4.72
C GLY A 79 -9.12 -12.23 4.35
N LEU A 80 -7.82 -12.41 4.14
CA LEU A 80 -7.23 -13.70 3.77
C LEU A 80 -7.00 -14.60 4.97
N ILE A 81 -6.72 -14.01 6.14
CA ILE A 81 -6.55 -14.70 7.40
C ILE A 81 -7.29 -13.95 8.51
N GLN A 82 -7.90 -14.71 9.42
CA GLN A 82 -8.57 -14.13 10.57
C GLN A 82 -7.56 -13.81 11.70
N PRO A 83 -7.68 -12.67 12.40
CA PRO A 83 -6.92 -12.44 13.64
C PRO A 83 -7.31 -13.47 14.71
N THR A 84 -6.42 -13.72 15.66
CA THR A 84 -6.70 -14.59 16.83
C THR A 84 -7.47 -13.83 17.90
N ALA A 85 -7.22 -12.52 18.03
CA ALA A 85 -7.95 -11.59 18.88
C ALA A 85 -7.91 -10.19 18.25
N GLY A 86 -8.79 -9.31 18.72
CA GLY A 86 -8.97 -7.98 18.18
C GLY A 86 -9.89 -7.95 16.96
N GLU A 87 -10.17 -6.76 16.45
CA GLU A 87 -11.08 -6.53 15.33
C GLU A 87 -10.48 -5.58 14.29
N VAL A 88 -10.68 -5.87 13.00
CA VAL A 88 -10.45 -4.93 11.90
C VAL A 88 -11.78 -4.42 11.40
N ARG A 89 -11.91 -3.10 11.26
CA ARG A 89 -13.05 -2.46 10.61
C ARG A 89 -12.62 -1.73 9.35
N VAL A 90 -13.47 -1.76 8.34
CA VAL A 90 -13.32 -1.00 7.10
C VAL A 90 -14.60 -0.20 6.91
N ASP A 91 -14.47 1.13 6.87
CA ASP A 91 -15.60 2.06 6.76
C ASP A 91 -16.65 1.81 7.88
N GLY A 92 -16.16 1.65 9.13
CA GLY A 92 -16.96 1.34 10.32
C GLY A 92 -17.55 -0.08 10.37
N ARG A 93 -17.32 -0.93 9.35
CA ARG A 93 -17.84 -2.29 9.28
C ARG A 93 -16.79 -3.30 9.73
N PRO A 94 -17.09 -4.20 10.68
CA PRO A 94 -16.16 -5.27 11.03
C PRO A 94 -15.94 -6.18 9.82
N LEU A 95 -14.67 -6.45 9.54
CA LEU A 95 -14.26 -7.31 8.42
C LEU A 95 -14.63 -8.78 8.62
N TRP A 96 -14.74 -9.19 9.89
CA TRP A 96 -15.10 -10.54 10.29
C TRP A 96 -16.26 -10.54 11.27
N ARG A 97 -17.25 -11.42 11.06
CA ARG A 97 -18.33 -11.72 11.99
C ARG A 97 -18.31 -13.21 12.31
N GLY A 98 -17.62 -13.57 13.40
CA GLY A 98 -17.26 -14.96 13.65
C GLY A 98 -16.37 -15.49 12.52
N ALA A 99 -16.68 -16.60 11.90
CA ALA A 99 -15.94 -17.18 10.78
C ALA A 99 -16.29 -16.58 9.40
N ARG A 100 -17.28 -15.69 9.30
CA ARG A 100 -17.72 -15.09 8.02
C ARG A 100 -17.06 -13.75 7.78
N ARG A 101 -16.64 -13.52 6.55
CA ARG A 101 -16.09 -12.24 6.08
C ARG A 101 -17.26 -11.33 5.63
N ASP A 102 -17.05 -10.02 5.76
CA ASP A 102 -17.96 -9.02 5.19
C ASP A 102 -17.55 -8.74 3.74
N ASP A 103 -18.32 -9.28 2.79
CA ASP A 103 -18.04 -9.14 1.35
C ASP A 103 -18.14 -7.69 0.88
N ALA A 104 -18.97 -6.85 1.53
CA ALA A 104 -19.10 -5.45 1.18
C ALA A 104 -17.85 -4.64 1.59
N ALA A 105 -17.24 -4.97 2.74
CA ALA A 105 -15.96 -4.40 3.14
C ALA A 105 -14.85 -4.85 2.19
N LEU A 106 -14.79 -6.15 1.84
CA LEU A 106 -13.80 -6.71 0.93
C LEU A 106 -13.92 -6.16 -0.49
N ALA A 107 -15.11 -5.83 -0.96
CA ALA A 107 -15.33 -5.29 -2.30
C ALA A 107 -14.63 -3.93 -2.53
N LYS A 108 -14.28 -3.22 -1.44
CA LYS A 108 -13.55 -1.94 -1.47
C LYS A 108 -12.03 -2.10 -1.59
N LEU A 109 -11.50 -3.31 -1.39
CA LEU A 109 -10.07 -3.55 -1.26
C LEU A 109 -9.47 -4.02 -2.59
N GLY A 110 -8.38 -3.39 -3.03
CA GLY A 110 -7.46 -3.88 -4.05
C GLY A 110 -6.21 -4.45 -3.38
N LEU A 111 -5.73 -5.60 -3.84
CA LEU A 111 -4.55 -6.25 -3.26
C LEU A 111 -3.48 -6.47 -4.32
N VAL A 112 -2.27 -6.02 -4.01
CA VAL A 112 -1.04 -6.26 -4.79
C VAL A 112 -0.08 -7.04 -3.92
N PHE A 113 0.31 -8.21 -4.39
CA PHE A 113 1.28 -9.07 -3.72
C PHE A 113 2.71 -8.72 -4.12
N GLN A 114 3.68 -9.18 -3.35
CA GLN A 114 5.11 -9.09 -3.63
C GLN A 114 5.44 -9.69 -5.02
N ASP A 115 4.96 -10.91 -5.27
CA ASP A 115 4.96 -11.48 -6.60
C ASP A 115 3.72 -11.00 -7.37
N ALA A 116 3.89 -10.62 -8.63
CA ALA A 116 2.80 -10.13 -9.47
C ALA A 116 1.64 -11.12 -9.64
N ASN A 117 1.89 -12.42 -9.45
CA ASN A 117 0.91 -13.51 -9.50
C ASN A 117 -0.02 -13.39 -10.72
N LEU A 118 0.57 -13.14 -11.90
CA LEU A 118 -0.17 -13.07 -13.13
C LEU A 118 -0.51 -14.48 -13.62
N PHE A 119 -1.68 -14.63 -14.22
CA PHE A 119 -2.07 -15.87 -14.89
C PHE A 119 -1.26 -16.01 -16.17
N PRO A 120 -0.35 -17.01 -16.27
CA PRO A 120 0.61 -17.10 -17.38
C PRO A 120 -0.04 -17.38 -18.73
N TRP A 121 -1.24 -17.90 -18.75
CA TRP A 121 -2.04 -18.20 -19.95
C TRP A 121 -2.94 -17.04 -20.38
N TYR A 122 -2.99 -15.94 -19.63
CA TYR A 122 -3.71 -14.72 -19.99
C TYR A 122 -2.73 -13.65 -20.48
N SER A 123 -3.17 -12.87 -21.47
CA SER A 123 -2.47 -11.66 -21.89
C SER A 123 -2.53 -10.58 -20.79
N VAL A 124 -1.82 -9.47 -20.98
CA VAL A 124 -1.89 -8.29 -20.10
C VAL A 124 -3.33 -7.80 -19.96
N GLU A 125 -4.03 -7.57 -21.10
CA GLU A 125 -5.44 -7.13 -21.13
C GLU A 125 -6.32 -8.10 -20.33
N GLU A 126 -6.13 -9.39 -20.52
CA GLU A 126 -6.94 -10.42 -19.86
C GLU A 126 -6.65 -10.54 -18.37
N ASN A 127 -5.39 -10.39 -17.95
CA ASN A 127 -5.03 -10.34 -16.53
C ASN A 127 -5.68 -9.16 -15.84
N ILE A 128 -5.64 -7.97 -16.44
CA ILE A 128 -6.25 -6.75 -15.89
C ILE A 128 -7.79 -6.86 -15.89
N ALA A 129 -8.38 -7.43 -16.94
CA ALA A 129 -9.83 -7.57 -17.05
C ALA A 129 -10.42 -8.69 -16.18
N LEU A 130 -9.60 -9.56 -15.60
CA LEU A 130 -10.08 -10.74 -14.89
C LEU A 130 -11.01 -10.41 -13.69
N PRO A 131 -10.72 -9.46 -12.81
CA PRO A 131 -11.62 -9.12 -11.70
C PRO A 131 -13.00 -8.66 -12.19
N LEU A 132 -13.05 -7.89 -13.28
CA LEU A 132 -14.29 -7.42 -13.90
C LEU A 132 -15.10 -8.58 -14.52
N ARG A 133 -14.38 -9.54 -15.12
CA ARG A 133 -15.00 -10.76 -15.64
C ARG A 133 -15.66 -11.59 -14.53
N LEU A 134 -15.00 -11.71 -13.38
CA LEU A 134 -15.52 -12.44 -12.22
C LEU A 134 -16.74 -11.73 -11.60
N ARG A 135 -16.85 -10.42 -11.78
CA ARG A 135 -18.01 -9.61 -11.37
C ARG A 135 -19.15 -9.61 -12.40
N GLY A 136 -19.00 -10.33 -13.50
CA GLY A 136 -20.04 -10.45 -14.54
C GLY A 136 -20.13 -9.27 -15.50
N GLU A 137 -19.13 -8.38 -15.53
CA GLU A 137 -19.15 -7.23 -16.45
C GLU A 137 -19.08 -7.65 -17.91
N GLU A 138 -19.70 -6.85 -18.78
CA GLU A 138 -19.75 -7.10 -20.22
C GLU A 138 -18.33 -7.05 -20.83
N ARG A 139 -18.10 -7.90 -21.85
CA ARG A 139 -16.78 -8.04 -22.48
C ARG A 139 -16.23 -6.74 -23.08
N SER A 140 -17.08 -5.94 -23.68
CA SER A 140 -16.70 -4.65 -24.27
C SER A 140 -16.23 -3.67 -23.19
N SER A 141 -16.98 -3.54 -22.08
CA SER A 141 -16.68 -2.67 -20.94
C SER A 141 -15.36 -3.04 -20.28
N ARG A 142 -15.17 -4.32 -19.91
CA ARG A 142 -13.94 -4.76 -19.24
C ARG A 142 -12.69 -4.63 -20.13
N ARG A 143 -12.81 -4.83 -21.46
CA ARG A 143 -11.69 -4.61 -22.38
C ARG A 143 -11.32 -3.12 -22.49
N ARG A 144 -12.33 -2.25 -22.60
CA ARG A 144 -12.09 -0.79 -22.59
C ARG A 144 -11.37 -0.39 -21.30
N ARG A 145 -11.88 -0.82 -20.15
CA ARG A 145 -11.27 -0.53 -18.84
C ARG A 145 -9.84 -1.07 -18.73
N ALA A 146 -9.59 -2.28 -19.21
CA ALA A 146 -8.25 -2.85 -19.17
C ALA A 146 -7.25 -2.05 -20.03
N ARG A 147 -7.65 -1.51 -21.18
CA ARG A 147 -6.80 -0.67 -22.02
C ARG A 147 -6.52 0.69 -21.38
N GLU A 148 -7.54 1.34 -20.79
CA GLU A 148 -7.37 2.57 -20.01
C GLU A 148 -6.32 2.38 -18.89
N LEU A 149 -6.38 1.24 -18.22
CA LEU A 149 -5.42 0.90 -17.17
C LEU A 149 -4.04 0.53 -17.71
N CYS A 150 -3.93 -0.13 -18.87
CA CYS A 150 -2.65 -0.32 -19.55
C CYS A 150 -1.97 1.01 -19.86
N GLU A 151 -2.73 1.97 -20.37
CA GLU A 151 -2.22 3.33 -20.63
C GLU A 151 -1.80 4.02 -19.34
N LEU A 152 -2.64 3.97 -18.29
CA LEU A 152 -2.39 4.59 -16.98
C LEU A 152 -1.08 4.09 -16.34
N VAL A 153 -0.75 2.80 -16.51
CA VAL A 153 0.47 2.21 -15.94
C VAL A 153 1.63 2.13 -16.95
N GLY A 154 1.53 2.83 -18.09
CA GLY A 154 2.58 2.91 -19.10
C GLY A 154 2.89 1.57 -19.78
N LEU A 155 1.87 0.75 -20.02
CA LEU A 155 1.94 -0.53 -20.74
C LEU A 155 1.22 -0.50 -22.09
N GLN A 156 1.01 0.69 -22.66
CA GLN A 156 0.42 0.84 -23.99
C GLN A 156 1.26 0.09 -25.05
N GLY A 157 0.60 -0.69 -25.88
CA GLY A 157 1.23 -1.55 -26.90
C GLY A 157 1.56 -2.96 -26.39
N PHE A 158 1.47 -3.23 -25.07
CA PHE A 158 1.72 -4.55 -24.49
C PHE A 158 0.45 -5.32 -24.10
N GLU A 159 -0.74 -4.83 -24.49
CA GLU A 159 -2.04 -5.40 -24.10
C GLU A 159 -2.19 -6.88 -24.46
N ARG A 160 -1.55 -7.30 -25.55
CA ARG A 160 -1.60 -8.68 -26.07
C ARG A 160 -0.43 -9.55 -25.61
N SER A 161 0.58 -8.97 -24.97
CA SER A 161 1.75 -9.70 -24.48
C SER A 161 1.38 -10.60 -23.30
N TYR A 162 2.11 -11.71 -23.17
CA TYR A 162 1.96 -12.64 -22.07
C TYR A 162 2.98 -12.37 -20.96
N PRO A 163 2.74 -12.79 -19.71
CA PRO A 163 3.63 -12.51 -18.57
C PRO A 163 5.10 -12.89 -18.81
N ARG A 164 5.37 -13.95 -19.56
CA ARG A 164 6.73 -14.42 -19.92
C ARG A 164 7.50 -13.44 -20.81
N GLU A 165 6.80 -12.54 -21.51
CA GLU A 165 7.35 -11.57 -22.45
C GLU A 165 7.64 -10.23 -21.77
N LEU A 166 7.31 -10.10 -20.47
CA LEU A 166 7.41 -8.87 -19.70
C LEU A 166 8.62 -8.89 -18.74
N SER A 167 9.21 -7.71 -18.53
CA SER A 167 10.16 -7.51 -17.44
C SER A 167 9.49 -7.64 -16.06
N GLY A 168 10.28 -7.75 -14.97
CA GLY A 168 9.75 -7.79 -13.61
C GLY A 168 8.88 -6.58 -13.27
N GLY A 169 9.37 -5.37 -13.60
CA GLY A 169 8.62 -4.13 -13.40
C GLY A 169 7.34 -4.06 -14.22
N MET A 170 7.34 -4.52 -15.47
CA MET A 170 6.13 -4.59 -16.29
C MET A 170 5.11 -5.55 -15.70
N ARG A 171 5.52 -6.71 -15.22
CA ARG A 171 4.60 -7.64 -14.53
C ARG A 171 3.97 -7.00 -13.29
N GLN A 172 4.74 -6.24 -12.53
CA GLN A 172 4.23 -5.55 -11.34
C GLN A 172 3.22 -4.45 -11.71
N ARG A 173 3.47 -3.69 -12.77
CA ARG A 173 2.49 -2.72 -13.30
C ARG A 173 1.18 -3.40 -13.73
N VAL A 174 1.23 -4.56 -14.35
CA VAL A 174 0.02 -5.36 -14.66
C VAL A 174 -0.72 -5.75 -13.39
N ALA A 175 -0.01 -6.18 -12.34
CA ALA A 175 -0.63 -6.54 -11.06
C ALA A 175 -1.32 -5.33 -10.39
N ILE A 176 -0.68 -4.16 -10.43
CA ILE A 176 -1.26 -2.90 -9.94
C ILE A 176 -2.51 -2.54 -10.77
N ALA A 177 -2.41 -2.53 -12.11
CA ALA A 177 -3.54 -2.26 -12.99
C ALA A 177 -4.71 -3.23 -12.76
N ARG A 178 -4.41 -4.52 -12.55
CA ARG A 178 -5.41 -5.53 -12.21
C ARG A 178 -6.12 -5.21 -10.91
N SER A 179 -5.39 -4.78 -9.88
CA SER A 179 -5.97 -4.41 -8.58
C SER A 179 -6.85 -3.16 -8.66
N LEU A 180 -6.58 -2.26 -9.62
CA LEU A 180 -7.35 -1.04 -9.86
C LEU A 180 -8.55 -1.22 -10.79
N SER A 181 -8.70 -2.40 -11.42
CA SER A 181 -9.70 -2.60 -12.49
C SER A 181 -11.12 -2.29 -12.05
N TYR A 182 -11.46 -2.58 -10.82
CA TYR A 182 -12.80 -2.38 -10.24
C TYR A 182 -12.91 -1.14 -9.32
N ASN A 183 -11.99 -0.18 -9.45
CA ASN A 183 -11.95 1.08 -8.69
C ASN A 183 -12.03 0.86 -7.16
N PRO A 184 -11.06 0.16 -6.56
CA PRO A 184 -11.04 -0.04 -5.13
C PRO A 184 -10.83 1.30 -4.41
N GLU A 185 -11.47 1.46 -3.24
CA GLU A 185 -11.27 2.62 -2.38
C GLU A 185 -9.99 2.49 -1.53
N ILE A 186 -9.49 1.26 -1.35
CA ILE A 186 -8.31 0.93 -0.54
C ILE A 186 -7.38 0.05 -1.35
N LEU A 187 -6.09 0.39 -1.38
CA LEU A 187 -5.02 -0.40 -1.96
C LEU A 187 -4.14 -0.99 -0.87
N LEU A 188 -4.05 -2.30 -0.83
CA LEU A 188 -3.16 -3.06 0.03
C LEU A 188 -1.98 -3.56 -0.79
N MET A 189 -0.76 -3.22 -0.43
CA MET A 189 0.44 -3.55 -1.20
C MET A 189 1.49 -4.21 -0.33
N ASP A 190 1.87 -5.44 -0.65
CA ASP A 190 2.87 -6.24 0.08
C ASP A 190 4.19 -6.25 -0.69
N GLU A 191 5.15 -5.41 -0.30
CA GLU A 191 6.49 -5.26 -0.89
C GLU A 191 6.48 -5.24 -2.44
N PRO A 192 5.63 -4.41 -3.10
CA PRO A 192 5.38 -4.55 -4.53
C PRO A 192 6.61 -4.28 -5.40
N PHE A 193 7.62 -3.59 -4.87
CA PHE A 193 8.82 -3.20 -5.61
C PHE A 193 10.11 -3.86 -5.08
N GLY A 194 9.99 -4.81 -4.14
CA GLY A 194 11.12 -5.46 -3.48
C GLY A 194 12.10 -6.17 -4.44
N ALA A 195 11.60 -6.72 -5.55
CA ALA A 195 12.40 -7.44 -6.54
C ALA A 195 12.96 -6.55 -7.67
N LEU A 196 12.72 -5.21 -7.62
CA LEU A 196 13.16 -4.29 -8.66
C LEU A 196 14.54 -3.68 -8.33
N ASP A 197 15.33 -3.40 -9.37
CA ASP A 197 16.53 -2.57 -9.22
C ASP A 197 16.18 -1.14 -8.78
N ALA A 198 17.17 -0.39 -8.27
CA ALA A 198 16.96 0.92 -7.66
C ALA A 198 16.30 1.92 -8.64
N MET A 199 16.80 2.03 -9.88
CA MET A 199 16.28 3.00 -10.85
C MET A 199 14.83 2.68 -11.27
N THR A 200 14.54 1.40 -11.47
CA THR A 200 13.17 0.96 -11.79
C THR A 200 12.24 1.20 -10.61
N ARG A 201 12.70 0.97 -9.37
CA ARG A 201 11.94 1.20 -8.14
C ARG A 201 11.58 2.69 -7.98
N ASP A 202 12.56 3.60 -8.17
CA ASP A 202 12.31 5.05 -8.09
C ASP A 202 11.25 5.50 -9.09
N LYS A 203 11.35 5.00 -10.32
CA LYS A 203 10.35 5.26 -11.35
C LYS A 203 8.96 4.74 -10.95
N MET A 204 8.88 3.52 -10.42
CA MET A 204 7.63 2.92 -9.96
C MET A 204 7.03 3.69 -8.77
N ASN A 205 7.84 4.20 -7.85
CA ASN A 205 7.40 5.02 -6.74
C ASN A 205 6.77 6.34 -7.21
N LEU A 206 7.37 7.01 -8.21
CA LEU A 206 6.79 8.21 -8.82
C LEU A 206 5.46 7.92 -9.52
N GLU A 207 5.40 6.83 -10.30
CA GLU A 207 4.19 6.39 -10.97
C GLU A 207 3.08 6.03 -9.97
N LEU A 208 3.41 5.34 -8.88
CA LEU A 208 2.45 5.00 -7.83
C LEU A 208 1.88 6.24 -7.15
N GLN A 209 2.70 7.24 -6.83
CA GLN A 209 2.20 8.50 -6.27
C GLN A 209 1.21 9.19 -7.21
N SER A 210 1.54 9.30 -8.51
CA SER A 210 0.66 9.91 -9.51
C SER A 210 -0.67 9.16 -9.63
N LEU A 211 -0.61 7.84 -9.61
CA LEU A 211 -1.77 6.96 -9.67
C LEU A 211 -2.66 7.12 -8.43
N VAL A 212 -2.08 7.14 -7.23
CA VAL A 212 -2.82 7.35 -5.97
C VAL A 212 -3.43 8.74 -5.94
N ALA A 213 -2.72 9.77 -6.37
CA ALA A 213 -3.24 11.14 -6.47
C ALA A 213 -4.44 11.24 -7.42
N THR A 214 -4.41 10.50 -8.54
CA THR A 214 -5.51 10.47 -9.53
C THR A 214 -6.72 9.70 -9.05
N THR A 215 -6.53 8.58 -8.34
CA THR A 215 -7.61 7.70 -7.89
C THR A 215 -8.21 8.10 -6.55
N GLY A 216 -7.48 8.85 -5.73
CA GLY A 216 -7.86 9.17 -4.34
C GLY A 216 -7.92 7.94 -3.43
N ALA A 217 -7.26 6.84 -3.78
CA ALA A 217 -7.28 5.62 -2.98
C ALA A 217 -6.54 5.80 -1.65
N THR A 218 -7.07 5.19 -0.59
CA THR A 218 -6.35 4.99 0.67
C THR A 218 -5.35 3.85 0.49
N VAL A 219 -4.12 4.01 0.95
CA VAL A 219 -3.06 3.02 0.72
C VAL A 219 -2.48 2.50 2.02
N LEU A 220 -2.41 1.19 2.14
CA LEU A 220 -1.61 0.50 3.15
C LEU A 220 -0.50 -0.27 2.44
N PHE A 221 0.73 0.21 2.60
CA PHE A 221 1.89 -0.25 1.86
C PHE A 221 2.90 -0.90 2.82
N VAL A 222 3.31 -2.10 2.53
CA VAL A 222 4.35 -2.80 3.28
C VAL A 222 5.65 -2.76 2.51
N THR A 223 6.72 -2.37 3.18
CA THR A 223 8.08 -2.39 2.62
C THR A 223 9.13 -2.65 3.71
N HIS A 224 10.31 -3.06 3.31
CA HIS A 224 11.50 -3.09 4.16
C HIS A 224 12.43 -1.89 3.91
N SER A 225 12.11 -1.04 2.93
CA SER A 225 12.90 0.15 2.59
C SER A 225 12.37 1.39 3.32
N ILE A 226 13.14 1.91 4.28
CA ILE A 226 12.78 3.13 5.02
C ILE A 226 12.69 4.34 4.07
N THR A 227 13.64 4.45 3.13
CA THR A 227 13.65 5.55 2.14
C THR A 227 12.38 5.54 1.30
N GLU A 228 11.95 4.37 0.82
CA GLU A 228 10.70 4.20 0.08
C GLU A 228 9.49 4.57 0.94
N ALA A 229 9.47 4.13 2.20
CA ALA A 229 8.40 4.44 3.14
C ALA A 229 8.24 5.95 3.35
N VAL A 230 9.33 6.65 3.66
CA VAL A 230 9.32 8.12 3.84
C VAL A 230 8.97 8.83 2.52
N PHE A 231 9.41 8.29 1.37
CA PHE A 231 9.12 8.91 0.07
C PHE A 231 7.63 8.83 -0.31
N LEU A 232 6.94 7.76 0.06
CA LEU A 232 5.55 7.52 -0.36
C LEU A 232 4.49 7.96 0.66
N ALA A 233 4.77 7.82 1.96
CA ALA A 233 3.75 7.87 2.99
C ALA A 233 3.43 9.26 3.54
N ASP A 234 2.22 9.42 4.03
CA ASP A 234 1.85 10.49 4.98
C ASP A 234 2.28 10.10 6.39
N ARG A 235 2.18 8.80 6.72
CA ARG A 235 2.64 8.24 8.00
C ARG A 235 3.40 6.93 7.80
N VAL A 236 4.51 6.78 8.51
CA VAL A 236 5.31 5.56 8.59
C VAL A 236 5.07 4.88 9.93
N VAL A 237 4.59 3.66 9.90
CA VAL A 237 4.40 2.79 11.06
C VAL A 237 5.57 1.82 11.15
N LEU A 238 6.30 1.87 12.26
CA LEU A 238 7.40 0.96 12.53
C LEU A 238 6.89 -0.21 13.37
N LEU A 239 7.09 -1.44 12.86
CA LEU A 239 6.80 -2.67 13.60
C LEU A 239 8.08 -3.27 14.17
N SER A 240 8.02 -3.64 15.45
CA SER A 240 9.06 -4.43 16.11
C SER A 240 9.13 -5.86 15.56
N ALA A 241 10.27 -6.52 15.79
CA ALA A 241 10.40 -7.93 15.50
C ALA A 241 9.80 -8.81 16.64
N ARG A 242 9.32 -9.96 16.30
CA ARG A 242 8.88 -11.14 17.04
C ARG A 242 8.56 -11.00 18.53
N PRO A 243 7.30 -10.76 18.91
CA PRO A 243 6.15 -10.56 18.06
C PRO A 243 6.10 -9.15 17.48
N GLY A 244 5.50 -8.98 16.29
CA GLY A 244 5.27 -7.66 15.73
C GLY A 244 4.38 -6.84 16.63
N ARG A 245 4.87 -5.66 17.06
CA ARG A 245 4.15 -4.64 17.83
C ARG A 245 4.37 -3.30 17.18
N MET A 246 3.46 -2.38 17.36
CA MET A 246 3.73 -1.00 16.95
C MET A 246 4.78 -0.38 17.88
N ARG A 247 5.90 0.05 17.29
CA ARG A 247 6.98 0.73 18.01
C ARG A 247 6.81 2.25 17.94
N SER A 248 6.60 2.76 16.75
CA SER A 248 6.38 4.19 16.53
C SER A 248 5.50 4.44 15.31
N VAL A 249 4.94 5.65 15.27
CA VAL A 249 4.23 6.20 14.11
C VAL A 249 4.82 7.57 13.84
N THR A 250 5.45 7.74 12.69
CA THR A 250 6.08 8.99 12.27
C THR A 250 5.28 9.64 11.17
N THR A 251 4.85 10.88 11.37
CA THR A 251 4.22 11.70 10.33
C THR A 251 5.29 12.27 9.41
N VAL A 252 5.06 12.20 8.12
CA VAL A 252 5.97 12.73 7.09
C VAL A 252 5.43 14.05 6.60
N GLU A 253 6.13 15.14 6.89
CA GLU A 253 5.66 16.52 6.65
C GLU A 253 5.77 17.00 5.19
N PHE A 254 6.29 16.16 4.28
CA PHE A 254 6.38 16.51 2.87
C PHE A 254 5.07 16.22 2.15
N GLN A 255 4.56 17.23 1.42
CA GLN A 255 3.34 17.07 0.64
C GLN A 255 3.52 16.08 -0.52
N ARG A 256 2.47 15.32 -0.84
CA ARG A 256 2.38 14.46 -2.01
C ARG A 256 1.66 15.15 -3.17
N PRO A 257 1.97 14.85 -4.43
CA PRO A 257 3.03 13.95 -4.90
C PRO A 257 4.43 14.57 -4.74
N ARG A 258 5.41 13.74 -4.35
CA ARG A 258 6.81 14.14 -4.16
C ARG A 258 7.61 13.85 -5.42
N ASN A 259 8.55 14.73 -5.78
CA ASN A 259 9.57 14.46 -6.78
C ASN A 259 10.77 13.75 -6.14
N ILE A 260 11.67 13.19 -6.94
CA ILE A 260 12.82 12.44 -6.43
C ILE A 260 13.79 13.33 -5.64
N ASP A 261 13.82 14.64 -5.95
CA ASP A 261 14.74 15.59 -5.32
C ASP A 261 14.47 15.77 -3.83
N VAL A 262 13.25 15.48 -3.37
CA VAL A 262 12.92 15.54 -1.93
C VAL A 262 13.85 14.64 -1.11
N GLN A 263 14.35 13.56 -1.70
CA GLN A 263 15.26 12.63 -1.02
C GLN A 263 16.62 13.27 -0.71
N THR A 264 16.99 14.35 -1.38
CA THR A 264 18.25 15.08 -1.12
C THR A 264 18.13 16.10 0.00
N LEU A 265 16.92 16.41 0.45
CA LEU A 265 16.69 17.39 1.51
C LEU A 265 17.19 16.89 2.87
N PRO A 266 17.85 17.75 3.67
CA PRO A 266 18.34 17.37 5.00
C PRO A 266 17.25 16.79 5.91
N GLN A 267 16.05 17.37 5.90
CA GLN A 267 14.93 16.92 6.73
C GLN A 267 14.46 15.50 6.32
N PHE A 268 14.48 15.18 5.01
CA PHE A 268 14.17 13.83 4.54
C PHE A 268 15.19 12.82 5.04
N GLN A 269 16.47 13.14 4.92
CA GLN A 269 17.57 12.30 5.36
C GLN A 269 17.58 12.11 6.89
N GLU A 270 17.17 13.16 7.63
CA GLU A 270 17.01 13.08 9.09
C GLU A 270 15.90 12.08 9.45
N THR A 271 14.71 12.22 8.87
CA THR A 271 13.59 11.28 9.10
C THR A 271 13.98 9.84 8.78
N VAL A 272 14.72 9.62 7.68
CA VAL A 272 15.22 8.29 7.30
C VAL A 272 16.21 7.77 8.34
N ARG A 273 17.11 8.62 8.86
CA ARG A 273 18.12 8.26 9.85
C ARG A 273 17.47 7.90 11.19
N GLU A 274 16.51 8.69 11.65
CA GLU A 274 15.76 8.45 12.89
C GLU A 274 15.02 7.11 12.85
N LEU A 275 14.30 6.83 11.76
CA LEU A 275 13.61 5.57 11.60
C LEU A 275 14.57 4.37 11.52
N ARG A 276 15.75 4.55 10.90
CA ARG A 276 16.79 3.53 10.86
C ARG A 276 17.35 3.25 12.25
N HIS A 277 17.66 4.29 13.01
CA HIS A 277 18.15 4.17 14.38
C HIS A 277 17.16 3.39 15.26
N GLN A 278 15.86 3.72 15.17
CA GLN A 278 14.82 2.98 15.89
C GLN A 278 14.75 1.49 15.51
N LEU A 279 15.07 1.12 14.25
CA LEU A 279 15.15 -0.28 13.83
C LEU A 279 16.39 -0.99 14.35
N ASP A 280 17.53 -0.29 14.45
CA ASP A 280 18.81 -0.85 14.86
C ASP A 280 18.89 -1.04 16.39
N GLU A 281 18.34 -0.12 17.19
CA GLU A 281 18.21 -0.25 18.65
C GLU A 281 17.49 -1.55 19.08
N GLU A 282 16.59 -2.04 18.25
CA GLU A 282 15.89 -3.30 18.49
C GLU A 282 16.81 -4.54 18.49
N GLU A 283 17.92 -4.51 17.74
CA GLU A 283 18.89 -5.62 17.74
C GLU A 283 19.65 -5.71 19.06
N GLU A 284 19.98 -4.56 19.63
CA GLU A 284 20.73 -4.49 20.88
C GLU A 284 19.87 -4.94 22.07
N GLU A 285 18.57 -4.65 22.07
CA GLU A 285 17.63 -5.06 23.13
C GLU A 285 17.28 -6.55 23.10
N GLN A 286 17.48 -7.25 21.97
CA GLN A 286 17.14 -8.67 21.79
C GLN A 286 18.36 -9.60 21.80
N SER A 287 19.58 -9.06 21.86
CA SER A 287 20.85 -9.79 21.92
C SER A 287 21.32 -9.97 23.35
#